data_5e1fb6a8a77540f1c6a0985d19b5222b
#
_entry.id   5e1fb6a8a77540f1c6a0985d19b5222b
#
_cell.length_a   1.000
_cell.length_b   1.000
_cell.length_c   1.000
_cell.angle_alpha   90.00
_cell.angle_beta   90.00
_cell.angle_gamma   90.00
#
_symmetry.space_group_name_H-M   'P 1'
#
loop_
_entity.id
_entity.type
_entity.pdbx_description
1 polymer ?
#
loop_
_entity_poly.entity_id
_entity_poly.type
_entity_poly.pdbx_seq_one_letter_code
_entity_poly.pdbx_strand_id
1 'polypeptide(L)' 'MPLLMANPGEEVYIKRVTGKEETKRFLETLGFVPGTMVRVISKTGGNVIVSVRQARVAISSEMAKRIFI' A
#
# COMPACT_ATOMS: atom_id res chain seq x y z
N MET A 1 2.07 -11.37 -2.83
CA MET A 1 1.57 -10.70 -4.05
C MET A 1 1.62 -9.20 -3.84
N PRO A 2 1.89 -8.40 -4.88
CA PRO A 2 1.94 -6.95 -4.71
C PRO A 2 0.57 -6.36 -4.38
N LEU A 3 0.55 -5.31 -3.57
CA LEU A 3 -0.68 -4.60 -3.23
C LEU A 3 -1.42 -4.13 -4.47
N LEU A 4 -0.69 -3.77 -5.52
CA LEU A 4 -1.29 -3.32 -6.77
C LEU A 4 -2.26 -4.35 -7.36
N MET A 5 -2.07 -5.62 -7.04
CA MET A 5 -2.92 -6.70 -7.56
C MET A 5 -4.19 -6.91 -6.74
N ALA A 6 -4.32 -6.28 -5.58
CA ALA A 6 -5.51 -6.42 -4.77
C ALA A 6 -6.67 -5.65 -5.40
N ASN A 7 -7.88 -6.15 -5.19
CA ASN A 7 -9.09 -5.53 -5.74
C ASN A 7 -9.67 -4.48 -4.80
N PRO A 8 -10.33 -3.45 -5.34
CA PRO A 8 -11.04 -2.50 -4.49
C PRO A 8 -12.01 -3.20 -3.54
N GLY A 9 -12.00 -2.75 -2.30
CA GLY A 9 -12.85 -3.33 -1.26
C GLY A 9 -12.18 -4.43 -0.45
N GLU A 10 -11.04 -4.97 -0.92
CA GLU A 10 -10.34 -6.01 -0.19
C GLU A 10 -9.58 -5.45 1.00
N GLU A 11 -9.63 -6.20 2.10
CA GLU A 11 -8.80 -5.94 3.27
C GLU A 11 -7.65 -6.94 3.26
N VAL A 12 -6.45 -6.44 3.31
CA VAL A 12 -5.25 -7.28 3.21
C VAL A 12 -4.23 -6.88 4.26
N TYR A 13 -3.35 -7.80 4.59
CA TYR A 13 -2.27 -7.55 5.55
C TYR A 13 -0.95 -7.42 4.82
N ILE A 14 -0.18 -6.42 5.22
CA ILE A 14 1.14 -6.19 4.63
C ILE A 14 2.10 -7.25 5.14
N LYS A 15 2.80 -7.92 4.23
CA LYS A 15 3.83 -8.89 4.57
C LYS A 15 5.21 -8.26 4.59
N ARG A 16 5.49 -7.43 3.60
CA ARG A 16 6.79 -6.75 3.52
C ARG A 16 6.71 -5.59 2.55
N VAL A 17 7.67 -4.69 2.67
CA VAL A 17 7.84 -3.57 1.77
C VAL A 17 9.24 -3.65 1.20
N THR A 18 9.37 -3.51 -0.11
CA THR A 18 10.65 -3.58 -0.81
C THR A 18 10.98 -2.24 -1.46
N GLY A 19 12.17 -2.15 -2.05
CA GLY A 19 12.61 -0.97 -2.76
C GLY A 19 13.74 -0.27 -2.04
N LYS A 20 14.03 0.95 -2.45
CA LYS A 20 15.10 1.75 -1.85
C LYS A 20 14.72 2.17 -0.43
N GLU A 21 15.71 2.38 0.40
CA GLU A 21 15.49 2.79 1.78
C GLU A 21 14.60 4.03 1.90
N GLU A 22 14.80 5.00 1.02
CA GLU A 22 13.96 6.21 1.04
C GLU A 22 12.50 5.89 0.81
N THR A 23 12.21 5.03 -0.16
CA THR A 23 10.84 4.62 -0.46
C THR A 23 10.25 3.86 0.71
N LYS A 24 11.01 2.93 1.28
CA LYS A 24 10.55 2.14 2.42
C LYS A 24 10.23 3.03 3.61
N ARG A 25 11.09 3.99 3.91
CA ARG A 25 10.86 4.92 5.01
C ARG A 25 9.62 5.78 4.77
N PHE A 26 9.46 6.27 3.56
CA PHE A 26 8.29 7.05 3.22
C PHE A 26 7.01 6.25 3.43
N LEU A 27 6.99 5.01 2.95
CA LEU A 27 5.83 4.15 3.12
C LEU A 27 5.58 3.83 4.59
N GLU A 28 6.63 3.63 5.38
CA GLU A 28 6.49 3.41 6.82
C GLU A 28 5.82 4.61 7.50
N THR A 29 6.18 5.83 7.10
CA THR A 29 5.58 7.03 7.70
C THR A 29 4.09 7.09 7.43
N LEU A 30 3.63 6.51 6.34
CA LEU A 30 2.22 6.46 6.01
C LEU A 30 1.49 5.31 6.71
N GLY A 31 2.24 4.40 7.32
CA GLY A 31 1.66 3.27 8.04
C GLY A 31 1.81 1.93 7.33
N PHE A 32 2.51 1.88 6.21
CA PHE A 32 2.71 0.63 5.48
C PHE A 32 3.86 -0.17 6.09
N VAL A 33 3.55 -0.87 7.18
CA VAL A 33 4.52 -1.72 7.85
C VAL A 33 4.00 -3.15 7.93
N PRO A 34 4.90 -4.15 7.98
CA PRO A 34 4.46 -5.54 8.07
C PRO A 34 3.50 -5.77 9.22
N GLY A 35 2.45 -6.54 8.96
CA GLY A 35 1.44 -6.85 9.95
C GLY A 35 0.27 -5.88 9.99
N THR A 36 0.36 -4.75 9.30
CA THR A 36 -0.70 -3.75 9.27
C THR A 36 -1.76 -4.14 8.25
N MET A 37 -3.02 -3.99 8.62
CA MET A 37 -4.13 -4.23 7.70
C MET A 37 -4.41 -2.97 6.91
N VAL A 38 -4.59 -3.12 5.61
CA VAL A 38 -4.97 -2.02 4.72
C VAL A 38 -6.16 -2.45 3.88
N ARG A 39 -6.97 -1.48 3.48
CA ARG A 39 -8.09 -1.72 2.59
C ARG A 39 -7.89 -0.93 1.32
N VAL A 40 -8.00 -1.60 0.18
CA VAL A 40 -7.94 -0.90 -1.11
C VAL A 40 -9.29 -0.23 -1.34
N ILE A 41 -9.27 1.09 -1.55
CA ILE A 41 -10.49 1.85 -1.78
C ILE A 41 -10.78 1.92 -3.27
N SER A 42 -9.81 2.34 -4.05
CA SER A 42 -9.99 2.45 -5.49
C SER A 42 -8.63 2.48 -6.20
N LYS A 43 -8.69 2.25 -7.49
CA LYS A 43 -7.51 2.35 -8.36
C LYS A 43 -7.88 3.27 -9.50
N THR A 44 -7.04 4.27 -9.76
CA THR A 44 -7.23 5.17 -10.88
C THR A 44 -5.91 5.30 -11.60
N GLY A 45 -5.92 5.36 -12.92
CA GLY A 45 -4.75 5.62 -13.75
C GLY A 45 -3.42 5.21 -13.12
N GLY A 46 -2.69 6.13 -12.57
CA GLY A 46 -1.39 5.86 -11.98
C GLY A 46 -1.39 5.75 -10.46
N ASN A 47 -2.55 5.69 -9.80
CA ASN A 47 -2.63 5.74 -8.34
C ASN A 47 -3.52 4.66 -7.76
N VAL A 48 -3.21 4.32 -6.50
CA VAL A 48 -4.04 3.42 -5.69
C VAL A 48 -4.39 4.17 -4.42
N ILE A 49 -5.68 4.23 -4.10
CA ILE A 49 -6.14 4.87 -2.87
C ILE A 49 -6.42 3.77 -1.87
N VAL A 50 -5.79 3.86 -0.71
CA VAL A 50 -5.95 2.85 0.34
C VAL A 50 -6.28 3.51 1.67
N SER A 51 -6.98 2.77 2.52
CA SER A 51 -7.22 3.15 3.89
C SER A 51 -6.20 2.41 4.74
N VAL A 52 -5.40 3.15 5.51
CA VAL A 52 -4.41 2.61 6.42
C VAL A 52 -4.43 3.44 7.71
N ARG A 53 -4.51 2.76 8.85
CA ARG A 53 -4.55 3.41 10.16
C ARG A 53 -5.64 4.49 10.22
N GLN A 54 -6.82 4.18 9.67
CA GLN A 54 -7.98 5.07 9.68
C GLN A 54 -7.79 6.34 8.85
N ALA A 55 -6.80 6.38 8.00
CA ALA A 55 -6.58 7.49 7.09
C ALA A 55 -6.60 6.97 5.66
N ARG A 56 -7.01 7.83 4.73
CA ARG A 56 -6.95 7.49 3.32
C ARG A 56 -5.73 8.14 2.72
N VAL A 57 -4.95 7.35 2.01
CA VAL A 57 -3.75 7.85 1.34
C VAL A 57 -3.76 7.37 -0.10
N ALA A 58 -3.22 8.22 -0.97
CA ALA A 58 -3.04 7.86 -2.38
C ALA A 58 -1.56 7.60 -2.59
N ILE A 59 -1.24 6.44 -3.16
CA ILE A 59 0.14 6.12 -3.50
C ILE A 59 0.19 5.79 -4.98
N SER A 60 1.36 5.97 -5.58
CA SER A 60 1.52 5.66 -6.99
C SER A 60 1.49 4.15 -7.22
N SER A 61 1.18 3.76 -8.45
CA SER A 61 1.24 2.35 -8.83
C SER A 61 2.63 1.78 -8.60
N GLU A 62 3.67 2.58 -8.82
CA GLU A 62 5.05 2.15 -8.58
C GLU A 62 5.27 1.80 -7.11
N MET A 63 4.76 2.62 -6.20
CA MET A 63 4.87 2.34 -4.78
C MET A 63 4.05 1.12 -4.38
N ALA A 64 2.85 0.99 -4.96
CA ALA A 64 2.00 -0.15 -4.66
C ALA A 64 2.64 -1.47 -5.08
N LYS A 65 3.48 -1.46 -6.10
CA LYS A 65 4.22 -2.65 -6.52
C LYS A 65 5.28 -3.08 -5.50
N ARG A 66 5.71 -2.16 -4.64
CA ARG A 66 6.74 -2.44 -3.64
C ARG A 66 6.18 -3.00 -2.34
N ILE A 67 4.87 -2.94 -2.17
CA ILE A 67 4.20 -3.43 -0.96
C ILE A 67 3.66 -4.81 -1.28
N PHE A 68 4.05 -5.80 -0.46
CA PHE A 68 3.61 -7.19 -0.65
C PHE A 68 2.63 -7.60 0.43
N ILE A 69 1.61 -8.29 -0.02
CA ILE A 69 0.51 -8.76 0.83
C ILE A 69 0.36 -10.26 0.72
#